data_ef4b7a743a3e4da97e89786c5f2774aa
#
_entry.id   ef4b7a743a3e4da97e89786c5f2774aa
#
_cell.length_a   1.000
_cell.length_b   1.000
_cell.length_c   1.000
_cell.angle_alpha   90.00
_cell.angle_beta   90.00
_cell.angle_gamma   90.00
#
_symmetry.space_group_name_H-M   'P 1'
#
loop_
_entity.id
_entity.type
_entity.pdbx_description
1 polymer ?
#
loop_
_entity_poly.entity_id
_entity_poly.type
_entity_poly.pdbx_seq_one_letter_code
_entity_poly.pdbx_strand_id
1 'polypeptide(L)'
;WRTGSDQYGDPVPNSMYRYLWSNGPKECLEFADYSFDEHFGNPIPSFPPREVLYDYILGRVKKGNLKDKIRFNNNVTNVTYNGNNFEITSLDKKNNKFSKDVFDYVVVATGHFSIPFIPEYPGMKSFPGRILHSHDFRDAEEFRGKNVIVLGSSYSAEDVALQCHKYGAKSVTIGYRHNPMGFKWPNGVKEVFHLDRLEGSKAIFKDGHEQEADAVILATGYLHHFPFLSEDLKLKTGNRLYPPKLYKGVVWQNNHKLLYLGMQDQFHTFNMFDCQAWFARDVVMGKIKIPNNSEIEKDINKWVSMEEKLENPDQMIDFQTEYTKELHDLSDYPKIDFELIRKNFKEWEHHKVENIMTYRNKSF
;
A
#
# COMPACT_ATOMS: atom_id res chain seq x y z
N TRP A 1 -1.03 7.83 9.68
CA TRP A 1 0.43 7.89 9.79
C TRP A 1 0.88 8.06 11.25
N ARG A 2 0.04 7.61 12.17
CA ARG A 2 0.34 7.49 13.60
C ARG A 2 0.67 6.03 13.92
N THR A 3 1.33 5.79 15.04
CA THR A 3 1.62 4.45 15.56
C THR A 3 0.95 4.27 16.93
N GLY A 4 0.75 3.03 17.37
CA GLY A 4 0.15 2.72 18.67
C GLY A 4 -1.36 2.65 18.64
N SER A 5 -2.00 3.20 19.64
CA SER A 5 -3.47 3.24 19.77
C SER A 5 -4.00 4.66 19.59
N ASP A 6 -5.26 4.77 19.20
CA ASP A 6 -5.97 6.05 19.19
C ASP A 6 -6.33 6.48 20.63
N GLN A 7 -6.97 7.65 20.76
CA GLN A 7 -7.39 8.19 22.07
C GLN A 7 -8.48 7.36 22.78
N TYR A 8 -9.02 6.36 22.11
CA TYR A 8 -10.04 5.44 22.65
C TYR A 8 -9.46 4.06 22.96
N GLY A 9 -8.14 3.87 22.75
CA GLY A 9 -7.43 2.61 22.99
C GLY A 9 -7.47 1.62 21.83
N ASP A 10 -8.15 1.95 20.72
CA ASP A 10 -8.15 1.08 19.54
C ASP A 10 -6.80 1.15 18.81
N PRO A 11 -6.26 0.02 18.32
CA PRO A 11 -5.05 0.02 17.53
C PRO A 11 -5.19 0.92 16.31
N VAL A 12 -4.17 1.74 16.04
CA VAL A 12 -4.12 2.52 14.80
C VAL A 12 -3.77 1.57 13.65
N PRO A 13 -4.63 1.41 12.65
CA PRO A 13 -4.44 0.42 11.58
C PRO A 13 -3.42 0.90 10.55
N ASN A 14 -2.16 1.01 10.97
CA ASN A 14 -1.07 1.37 10.07
C ASN A 14 0.24 0.70 10.46
N SER A 15 1.11 0.54 9.47
CA SER A 15 2.41 -0.12 9.57
C SER A 15 3.58 0.87 9.68
N MET A 16 3.35 2.08 10.18
CA MET A 16 4.41 3.09 10.32
C MET A 16 5.40 2.73 11.42
N TYR A 17 6.68 2.97 11.17
CA TYR A 17 7.78 2.72 12.10
C TYR A 17 8.75 3.88 12.16
N ARG A 18 9.62 3.84 13.15
CA ARG A 18 10.67 4.84 13.34
C ARG A 18 11.64 4.83 12.14
N TYR A 19 12.03 5.99 11.69
CA TYR A 19 12.91 6.18 10.54
C TYR A 19 12.37 5.63 9.20
N LEU A 20 11.06 5.55 9.06
CA LEU A 20 10.44 5.28 7.78
C LEU A 20 10.61 6.51 6.85
N TRP A 21 11.22 6.27 5.70
CA TRP A 21 11.39 7.22 4.62
C TRP A 21 10.57 6.79 3.40
N SER A 22 10.25 7.73 2.51
CA SER A 22 9.59 7.37 1.27
C SER A 22 10.40 6.30 0.50
N ASN A 23 9.69 5.33 -0.05
CA ASN A 23 10.32 4.31 -0.91
C ASN A 23 10.58 4.87 -2.30
N GLY A 24 9.61 5.61 -2.86
CA GLY A 24 9.72 6.25 -4.16
C GLY A 24 10.03 7.75 -4.04
N PRO A 25 10.53 8.37 -5.09
CA PRO A 25 10.85 9.80 -5.12
C PRO A 25 9.57 10.65 -5.06
N LYS A 26 9.63 11.76 -4.32
CA LYS A 26 8.49 12.68 -4.13
C LYS A 26 7.95 13.22 -5.46
N GLU A 27 8.81 13.40 -6.43
CA GLU A 27 8.49 13.86 -7.77
C GLU A 27 7.51 12.94 -8.50
N CYS A 28 7.45 11.67 -8.10
CA CYS A 28 6.51 10.68 -8.60
C CYS A 28 5.23 10.56 -7.75
N LEU A 29 5.15 11.27 -6.62
CA LEU A 29 4.05 11.16 -5.65
C LEU A 29 3.16 12.40 -5.61
N GLU A 30 3.55 13.52 -6.18
CA GLU A 30 2.86 14.80 -6.06
C GLU A 30 1.42 14.78 -6.58
N PHE A 31 0.55 15.54 -5.91
CA PHE A 31 -0.72 15.94 -6.50
C PHE A 31 -0.47 16.96 -7.62
N ALA A 32 -1.20 16.84 -8.73
CA ALA A 32 -0.96 17.70 -9.90
C ALA A 32 -1.21 19.19 -9.64
N ASP A 33 -2.07 19.52 -8.68
CA ASP A 33 -2.41 20.90 -8.29
C ASP A 33 -1.81 21.33 -6.95
N TYR A 34 -0.87 20.55 -6.41
CA TYR A 34 -0.22 20.83 -5.12
C TYR A 34 1.12 20.12 -5.01
N SER A 35 2.21 20.80 -5.34
CA SER A 35 3.56 20.24 -5.27
C SER A 35 4.13 20.29 -3.85
N PHE A 36 5.19 19.50 -3.59
CA PHE A 36 5.95 19.60 -2.35
C PHE A 36 6.63 20.96 -2.22
N ASP A 37 7.16 21.48 -3.30
CA ASP A 37 7.84 22.78 -3.31
C ASP A 37 6.86 23.93 -3.01
N GLU A 38 5.62 23.87 -3.53
CA GLU A 38 4.56 24.82 -3.16
C GLU A 38 4.24 24.73 -1.66
N HIS A 39 4.16 23.51 -1.12
CA HIS A 39 3.81 23.31 0.28
C HIS A 39 4.88 23.81 1.24
N PHE A 40 6.16 23.49 0.98
CA PHE A 40 7.26 23.83 1.87
C PHE A 40 7.93 25.18 1.57
N GLY A 41 7.61 25.80 0.43
CA GLY A 41 8.21 27.08 -0.02
C GLY A 41 9.65 26.97 -0.48
N ASN A 42 10.23 25.76 -0.52
CA ASN A 42 11.58 25.46 -0.98
C ASN A 42 11.71 23.99 -1.37
N PRO A 43 12.67 23.64 -2.25
CA PRO A 43 12.96 22.26 -2.60
C PRO A 43 13.37 21.43 -1.40
N ILE A 44 12.86 20.19 -1.34
CA ILE A 44 13.21 19.18 -0.33
C ILE A 44 13.81 17.95 -1.00
N PRO A 45 14.56 17.09 -0.26
CA PRO A 45 15.08 15.84 -0.81
C PRO A 45 14.01 14.96 -1.44
N SER A 46 14.37 14.22 -2.49
CA SER A 46 13.45 13.35 -3.24
C SER A 46 12.84 12.21 -2.40
N PHE A 47 13.50 11.79 -1.34
CA PHE A 47 12.99 10.75 -0.43
C PHE A 47 12.74 11.34 0.97
N PRO A 48 11.61 12.00 1.19
CA PRO A 48 11.31 12.62 2.47
C PRO A 48 10.91 11.57 3.53
N PRO A 49 11.14 11.87 4.83
CA PRO A 49 10.64 11.04 5.92
C PRO A 49 9.11 11.12 6.03
N ARG A 50 8.51 10.14 6.68
CA ARG A 50 7.05 10.01 6.83
C ARG A 50 6.38 11.26 7.41
N GLU A 51 7.04 11.98 8.30
CA GLU A 51 6.53 13.19 8.93
C GLU A 51 6.32 14.31 7.91
N VAL A 52 7.21 14.41 6.94
CA VAL A 52 7.12 15.37 5.82
C VAL A 52 5.96 14.99 4.90
N LEU A 53 5.80 13.71 4.57
CA LEU A 53 4.64 13.24 3.79
C LEU A 53 3.32 13.48 4.53
N TYR A 54 3.30 13.29 5.83
CA TYR A 54 2.11 13.57 6.65
C TYR A 54 1.74 15.06 6.64
N ASP A 55 2.72 15.95 6.79
CA ASP A 55 2.51 17.39 6.75
C ASP A 55 2.01 17.85 5.36
N TYR A 56 2.60 17.31 4.29
CA TYR A 56 2.16 17.55 2.93
C TYR A 56 0.67 17.20 2.71
N ILE A 57 0.24 16.02 3.18
CA ILE A 57 -1.16 15.60 3.08
C ILE A 57 -2.07 16.54 3.90
N LEU A 58 -1.65 16.93 5.11
CA LEU A 58 -2.41 17.89 5.91
C LEU A 58 -2.52 19.26 5.22
N GLY A 59 -1.44 19.70 4.56
CA GLY A 59 -1.44 20.91 3.74
C GLY A 59 -2.48 20.85 2.63
N ARG A 60 -2.57 19.72 1.92
CA ARG A 60 -3.56 19.49 0.86
C ARG A 60 -5.00 19.55 1.41
N VAL A 61 -5.25 18.92 2.57
CA VAL A 61 -6.56 18.98 3.25
C VAL A 61 -6.91 20.42 3.64
N LYS A 62 -5.94 21.20 4.13
CA LYS A 62 -6.11 22.61 4.50
C LYS A 62 -6.40 23.47 3.26
N LYS A 63 -5.63 23.31 2.17
CA LYS A 63 -5.85 24.02 0.91
C LYS A 63 -7.27 23.79 0.37
N GLY A 64 -7.77 22.57 0.47
CA GLY A 64 -9.14 22.22 0.05
C GLY A 64 -10.27 22.61 1.01
N ASN A 65 -9.96 23.19 2.18
CA ASN A 65 -10.94 23.48 3.24
C ASN A 65 -11.80 22.26 3.62
N LEU A 66 -11.20 21.07 3.66
CA LEU A 66 -11.93 19.81 3.80
C LEU A 66 -12.20 19.40 5.26
N LYS A 67 -11.51 20.01 6.23
CA LYS A 67 -11.56 19.58 7.64
C LYS A 67 -12.98 19.49 8.20
N ASP A 68 -13.81 20.50 7.91
CA ASP A 68 -15.18 20.57 8.41
C ASP A 68 -16.15 19.63 7.67
N LYS A 69 -15.69 19.01 6.58
CA LYS A 69 -16.43 17.98 5.85
C LYS A 69 -16.19 16.57 6.39
N ILE A 70 -15.22 16.40 7.28
CA ILE A 70 -14.83 15.10 7.84
C ILE A 70 -15.49 14.93 9.21
N ARG A 71 -16.27 13.88 9.38
CA ARG A 71 -16.79 13.47 10.70
C ARG A 71 -15.72 12.63 11.40
N PHE A 72 -14.82 13.30 12.13
CA PHE A 72 -13.81 12.63 12.94
C PHE A 72 -14.43 11.81 14.06
N ASN A 73 -13.72 10.76 14.51
CA ASN A 73 -14.15 9.84 15.58
C ASN A 73 -15.46 9.09 15.27
N ASN A 74 -15.85 9.04 14.01
CA ASN A 74 -16.98 8.25 13.54
C ASN A 74 -16.48 6.98 12.85
N ASN A 75 -16.75 5.84 13.45
CA ASN A 75 -16.41 4.54 12.90
C ASN A 75 -17.62 3.97 12.15
N VAL A 76 -17.48 3.75 10.84
CA VAL A 76 -18.50 3.06 10.05
C VAL A 76 -18.45 1.57 10.42
N THR A 77 -19.53 1.06 10.97
CA THR A 77 -19.64 -0.32 11.47
C THR A 77 -20.45 -1.22 10.55
N ASN A 78 -21.33 -0.66 9.73
CA ASN A 78 -22.13 -1.43 8.78
C ASN A 78 -22.54 -0.60 7.57
N VAL A 79 -22.47 -1.19 6.39
CA VAL A 79 -22.95 -0.66 5.11
C VAL A 79 -23.71 -1.77 4.39
N THR A 80 -24.96 -1.52 4.08
CA THR A 80 -25.82 -2.40 3.29
C THR A 80 -26.46 -1.64 2.14
N TYR A 81 -26.87 -2.34 1.09
CA TYR A 81 -27.59 -1.77 -0.04
C TYR A 81 -29.00 -2.36 -0.11
N ASN A 82 -30.03 -1.50 -0.11
CA ASN A 82 -31.43 -1.93 -0.08
C ASN A 82 -32.07 -2.05 -1.48
N GLY A 83 -31.28 -1.99 -2.54
CA GLY A 83 -31.73 -2.01 -3.93
C GLY A 83 -31.84 -0.61 -4.58
N ASN A 84 -31.83 0.45 -3.77
CA ASN A 84 -31.87 1.84 -4.24
C ASN A 84 -30.76 2.69 -3.64
N ASN A 85 -30.60 2.63 -2.32
CA ASN A 85 -29.64 3.45 -1.55
C ASN A 85 -28.81 2.57 -0.62
N PHE A 86 -27.70 3.13 -0.14
CA PHE A 86 -26.89 2.56 0.93
C PHE A 86 -27.39 3.02 2.30
N GLU A 87 -27.55 2.08 3.22
CA GLU A 87 -27.80 2.38 4.65
C GLU A 87 -26.48 2.18 5.39
N ILE A 88 -26.03 3.25 6.06
CA ILE A 88 -24.75 3.28 6.77
C ILE A 88 -25.01 3.45 8.26
N THR A 89 -24.49 2.53 9.05
CA THR A 89 -24.43 2.68 10.51
C THR A 89 -23.03 3.10 10.91
N SER A 90 -22.94 4.17 11.70
CA SER A 90 -21.68 4.65 12.26
C SER A 90 -21.77 4.84 13.78
N LEU A 91 -20.64 4.61 14.45
CA LEU A 91 -20.46 4.84 15.89
C LEU A 91 -19.66 6.12 16.09
N ASP A 92 -20.27 7.14 16.69
CA ASP A 92 -19.53 8.26 17.27
C ASP A 92 -18.81 7.77 18.54
N LYS A 93 -17.51 7.56 18.44
CA LYS A 93 -16.67 7.05 19.54
C LYS A 93 -16.60 8.02 20.73
N LYS A 94 -16.73 9.34 20.48
CA LYS A 94 -16.67 10.36 21.52
C LYS A 94 -17.88 10.29 22.44
N ASN A 95 -19.06 10.11 21.86
CA ASN A 95 -20.32 10.09 22.58
C ASN A 95 -20.88 8.67 22.79
N ASN A 96 -20.19 7.66 22.27
CA ASN A 96 -20.62 6.24 22.26
C ASN A 96 -22.05 6.08 21.71
N LYS A 97 -22.34 6.77 20.60
CA LYS A 97 -23.69 6.83 20.02
C LYS A 97 -23.69 6.34 18.59
N PHE A 98 -24.58 5.41 18.27
CA PHE A 98 -24.83 4.99 16.89
C PHE A 98 -25.74 5.99 16.17
N SER A 99 -25.45 6.20 14.89
CA SER A 99 -26.33 6.89 13.93
C SER A 99 -26.51 6.05 12.67
N LYS A 100 -27.62 6.28 11.97
CA LYS A 100 -27.90 5.72 10.67
C LYS A 100 -28.11 6.85 9.69
N ASP A 101 -27.42 6.75 8.55
CA ASP A 101 -27.53 7.68 7.43
C ASP A 101 -27.83 6.90 6.15
N VAL A 102 -28.47 7.56 5.17
CA VAL A 102 -28.77 6.99 3.85
C VAL A 102 -28.04 7.79 2.78
N PHE A 103 -27.40 7.10 1.85
CA PHE A 103 -26.64 7.71 0.78
C PHE A 103 -26.90 7.04 -0.58
N ASP A 104 -26.83 7.81 -1.65
CA ASP A 104 -26.96 7.31 -3.01
C ASP A 104 -25.70 6.57 -3.47
N TYR A 105 -24.54 7.01 -3.03
CA TYR A 105 -23.22 6.45 -3.38
C TYR A 105 -22.38 6.21 -2.13
N VAL A 106 -21.51 5.20 -2.24
CA VAL A 106 -20.47 4.93 -1.24
C VAL A 106 -19.11 4.86 -1.94
N VAL A 107 -18.13 5.59 -1.39
CA VAL A 107 -16.74 5.54 -1.82
C VAL A 107 -15.90 4.96 -0.69
N VAL A 108 -15.34 3.77 -0.91
CA VAL A 108 -14.47 3.08 0.05
C VAL A 108 -13.02 3.53 -0.20
N ALA A 109 -12.49 4.33 0.73
CA ALA A 109 -11.12 4.86 0.69
C ALA A 109 -10.34 4.53 1.96
N THR A 110 -10.58 3.34 2.52
CA THR A 110 -10.06 2.93 3.85
C THR A 110 -8.64 2.40 3.81
N GLY A 111 -8.06 2.23 2.63
CA GLY A 111 -6.80 1.51 2.44
C GLY A 111 -6.97 0.00 2.62
N HIS A 112 -5.92 -0.76 2.28
CA HIS A 112 -5.95 -2.22 2.34
C HIS A 112 -4.70 -2.83 3.02
N PHE A 113 -3.78 -2.02 3.55
CA PHE A 113 -2.59 -2.47 4.27
C PHE A 113 -2.78 -2.44 5.80
N SER A 114 -3.89 -3.00 6.29
CA SER A 114 -4.23 -3.01 7.72
C SER A 114 -4.31 -4.40 8.35
N ILE A 115 -4.74 -5.41 7.60
CA ILE A 115 -4.86 -6.78 8.11
C ILE A 115 -3.72 -7.64 7.56
N PRO A 116 -2.74 -8.04 8.40
CA PRO A 116 -1.61 -8.85 7.99
C PRO A 116 -2.01 -10.20 7.39
N PHE A 117 -1.36 -10.61 6.31
CA PHE A 117 -1.39 -12.01 5.89
C PHE A 117 -0.28 -12.77 6.62
N ILE A 118 -0.67 -13.67 7.52
CA ILE A 118 0.23 -14.47 8.34
C ILE A 118 0.19 -15.92 7.85
N PRO A 119 1.19 -16.37 7.06
CA PRO A 119 1.29 -17.77 6.66
C PRO A 119 1.70 -18.64 7.86
N GLU A 120 1.27 -19.88 7.87
CA GLU A 120 1.70 -20.86 8.86
C GLU A 120 2.91 -21.65 8.32
N TYR A 121 3.97 -21.70 9.12
CA TYR A 121 5.14 -22.56 8.90
C TYR A 121 5.25 -23.58 10.04
N PRO A 122 5.63 -24.84 9.75
CA PRO A 122 5.91 -25.81 10.82
C PRO A 122 6.94 -25.26 11.82
N GLY A 123 6.68 -25.44 13.09
CA GLY A 123 7.56 -25.00 14.17
C GLY A 123 7.39 -23.54 14.65
N MET A 124 6.58 -22.71 13.99
CA MET A 124 6.37 -21.32 14.43
C MET A 124 5.91 -21.20 15.88
N LYS A 125 4.99 -22.07 16.31
CA LYS A 125 4.43 -22.01 17.67
C LYS A 125 5.43 -22.38 18.77
N SER A 126 6.48 -23.14 18.44
CA SER A 126 7.55 -23.57 19.35
C SER A 126 8.83 -22.79 19.18
N PHE A 127 8.89 -21.84 18.26
CA PHE A 127 10.06 -21.00 18.03
C PHE A 127 10.34 -20.14 19.28
N PRO A 128 11.53 -20.20 19.88
CA PRO A 128 11.83 -19.50 21.12
C PRO A 128 12.09 -18.00 20.92
N GLY A 129 12.37 -17.57 19.68
CA GLY A 129 12.63 -16.19 19.32
C GLY A 129 11.35 -15.40 19.07
N ARG A 130 11.51 -14.17 18.58
CA ARG A 130 10.38 -13.29 18.29
C ARG A 130 9.86 -13.51 16.88
N ILE A 131 8.54 -13.69 16.72
CA ILE A 131 7.85 -13.64 15.43
C ILE A 131 6.92 -12.44 15.42
N LEU A 132 6.99 -11.62 14.37
CA LEU A 132 6.08 -10.50 14.14
C LEU A 132 5.82 -10.31 12.65
N HIS A 133 4.70 -9.68 12.31
CA HIS A 133 4.48 -9.18 10.95
C HIS A 133 5.12 -7.80 10.79
N SER A 134 5.52 -7.43 9.57
CA SER A 134 6.05 -6.09 9.25
C SER A 134 5.08 -4.96 9.61
N HIS A 135 3.78 -5.25 9.67
CA HIS A 135 2.77 -4.34 10.23
C HIS A 135 3.09 -3.89 11.65
N ASP A 136 3.62 -4.79 12.48
CA ASP A 136 3.93 -4.54 13.90
C ASP A 136 5.38 -4.16 14.15
N PHE A 137 6.20 -4.11 13.11
CA PHE A 137 7.54 -3.58 13.18
C PHE A 137 7.50 -2.08 13.51
N ARG A 138 8.24 -1.66 14.56
CA ARG A 138 8.23 -0.27 15.03
C ARG A 138 9.62 0.35 15.10
N ASP A 139 10.65 -0.44 15.40
CA ASP A 139 12.03 0.00 15.54
C ASP A 139 12.99 -1.14 15.25
N ALA A 140 14.04 -0.88 14.49
CA ALA A 140 15.07 -1.87 14.18
C ALA A 140 16.08 -2.05 15.30
N GLU A 141 16.17 -1.14 16.26
CA GLU A 141 17.14 -1.23 17.37
C GLU A 141 16.90 -2.47 18.24
N GLU A 142 15.67 -2.97 18.32
CA GLU A 142 15.37 -4.20 19.06
C GLU A 142 16.04 -5.46 18.49
N PHE A 143 16.50 -5.39 17.24
CA PHE A 143 17.17 -6.49 16.53
C PHE A 143 18.70 -6.38 16.53
N ARG A 144 19.27 -5.40 17.23
CA ARG A 144 20.73 -5.24 17.35
C ARG A 144 21.40 -6.51 17.89
N GLY A 145 22.43 -6.98 17.18
CA GLY A 145 23.18 -8.19 17.53
C GLY A 145 22.45 -9.51 17.25
N LYS A 146 21.24 -9.48 16.69
CA LYS A 146 20.41 -10.66 16.42
C LYS A 146 20.57 -11.16 15.00
N ASN A 147 20.33 -12.47 14.81
CA ASN A 147 20.14 -13.10 13.51
C ASN A 147 18.66 -12.97 13.13
N VAL A 148 18.38 -12.17 12.12
CA VAL A 148 16.99 -11.83 11.71
C VAL A 148 16.65 -12.50 10.39
N ILE A 149 15.49 -13.14 10.34
CA ILE A 149 14.89 -13.65 9.11
C ILE A 149 13.77 -12.70 8.71
N VAL A 150 13.76 -12.24 7.46
CA VAL A 150 12.68 -11.44 6.87
C VAL A 150 12.03 -12.25 5.76
N LEU A 151 10.75 -12.59 5.88
CA LEU A 151 10.05 -13.40 4.88
C LEU A 151 9.22 -12.53 3.95
N GLY A 152 9.59 -12.47 2.70
CA GLY A 152 9.00 -11.68 1.64
C GLY A 152 10.05 -11.10 0.70
N SER A 153 9.65 -10.64 -0.49
CA SER A 153 10.53 -10.06 -1.50
C SER A 153 9.92 -8.83 -2.20
N SER A 154 9.28 -7.97 -1.42
CA SER A 154 8.72 -6.70 -1.88
C SER A 154 9.20 -5.56 -0.97
N TYR A 155 8.73 -4.34 -1.20
CA TYR A 155 9.17 -3.09 -0.52
C TYR A 155 9.25 -3.19 1.00
N SER A 156 8.30 -3.89 1.66
CA SER A 156 8.36 -4.07 3.12
C SER A 156 9.55 -4.94 3.53
N ALA A 157 9.84 -6.01 2.80
CA ALA A 157 10.99 -6.88 3.09
C ALA A 157 12.30 -6.14 2.84
N GLU A 158 12.39 -5.41 1.72
CA GLU A 158 13.53 -4.56 1.39
C GLU A 158 13.85 -3.59 2.53
N ASP A 159 12.88 -2.76 2.90
CA ASP A 159 13.14 -1.67 3.84
C ASP A 159 13.37 -2.19 5.26
N VAL A 160 12.61 -3.17 5.73
CA VAL A 160 12.80 -3.78 7.06
C VAL A 160 14.15 -4.48 7.15
N ALA A 161 14.58 -5.20 6.11
CA ALA A 161 15.91 -5.84 6.09
C ALA A 161 17.03 -4.81 6.16
N LEU A 162 16.93 -3.73 5.38
CA LEU A 162 17.90 -2.62 5.42
C LEU A 162 17.91 -1.91 6.77
N GLN A 163 16.75 -1.67 7.38
CA GLN A 163 16.68 -1.08 8.71
C GLN A 163 17.36 -1.99 9.74
N CYS A 164 17.04 -3.28 9.78
CA CYS A 164 17.68 -4.22 10.69
C CYS A 164 19.21 -4.24 10.51
N HIS A 165 19.70 -4.28 9.26
CA HIS A 165 21.13 -4.22 8.96
C HIS A 165 21.76 -2.90 9.44
N LYS A 166 21.19 -1.75 9.07
CA LYS A 166 21.70 -0.41 9.44
C LYS A 166 21.76 -0.19 10.95
N TYR A 167 20.85 -0.78 11.71
CA TYR A 167 20.80 -0.67 13.17
C TYR A 167 21.52 -1.79 13.90
N GLY A 168 22.32 -2.60 13.19
CA GLY A 168 23.31 -3.51 13.79
C GLY A 168 22.80 -4.90 14.10
N ALA A 169 21.83 -5.42 13.36
CA ALA A 169 21.57 -6.85 13.35
C ALA A 169 22.86 -7.62 12.99
N LYS A 170 23.10 -8.76 13.63
CA LYS A 170 24.28 -9.59 13.39
C LYS A 170 24.26 -10.18 11.97
N SER A 171 23.09 -10.61 11.54
CA SER A 171 22.82 -11.07 10.17
C SER A 171 21.36 -10.82 9.79
N VAL A 172 21.09 -10.61 8.51
CA VAL A 172 19.74 -10.53 7.97
C VAL A 172 19.61 -11.50 6.80
N THR A 173 18.66 -12.42 6.86
CA THR A 173 18.36 -13.35 5.78
C THR A 173 16.96 -13.10 5.26
N ILE A 174 16.85 -12.81 3.97
CA ILE A 174 15.58 -12.53 3.30
C ILE A 174 15.12 -13.79 2.61
N GLY A 175 13.97 -14.34 3.06
CA GLY A 175 13.36 -15.52 2.47
C GLY A 175 12.39 -15.15 1.37
N TYR A 176 12.71 -15.39 0.10
CA TYR A 176 11.82 -15.15 -1.03
C TYR A 176 11.06 -16.41 -1.45
N ARG A 177 9.86 -16.24 -2.04
CA ARG A 177 9.00 -17.37 -2.46
C ARG A 177 9.10 -17.72 -3.95
N HIS A 178 9.18 -16.74 -4.81
CA HIS A 178 9.23 -16.91 -6.27
C HIS A 178 10.59 -16.49 -6.84
N ASN A 179 10.87 -15.20 -6.76
CA ASN A 179 12.11 -14.62 -7.27
C ASN A 179 12.79 -13.81 -6.15
N PRO A 180 14.14 -13.83 -6.10
CA PRO A 180 14.89 -12.91 -5.27
C PRO A 180 14.69 -11.47 -5.77
N MET A 181 14.91 -10.49 -4.92
CA MET A 181 14.94 -9.08 -5.34
C MET A 181 16.16 -8.76 -6.19
N GLY A 182 17.25 -9.53 -6.01
CA GLY A 182 18.44 -9.45 -6.84
C GLY A 182 19.31 -8.22 -6.62
N PHE A 183 19.14 -7.52 -5.49
CA PHE A 183 19.96 -6.35 -5.18
C PHE A 183 21.37 -6.73 -4.76
N LYS A 184 22.31 -5.80 -4.92
CA LYS A 184 23.65 -5.90 -4.36
C LYS A 184 23.61 -5.59 -2.87
N TRP A 185 23.26 -6.59 -2.07
CA TRP A 185 23.13 -6.46 -0.63
C TRP A 185 24.48 -6.22 0.05
N PRO A 186 24.48 -5.45 1.17
CA PRO A 186 25.70 -5.30 1.98
C PRO A 186 26.09 -6.61 2.67
N ASN A 187 27.35 -6.69 3.12
CA ASN A 187 27.81 -7.82 3.93
C ASN A 187 26.91 -8.05 5.14
N GLY A 188 26.53 -9.29 5.39
CA GLY A 188 25.63 -9.66 6.48
C GLY A 188 24.14 -9.69 6.08
N VAL A 189 23.80 -9.32 4.84
CA VAL A 189 22.46 -9.49 4.28
C VAL A 189 22.54 -10.46 3.10
N LYS A 190 21.61 -11.42 3.03
CA LYS A 190 21.53 -12.39 1.92
C LYS A 190 20.07 -12.75 1.60
N GLU A 191 19.83 -13.19 0.38
CA GLU A 191 18.56 -13.79 -0.05
C GLU A 191 18.67 -15.29 -0.12
N VAL A 192 17.63 -16.01 0.35
CA VAL A 192 17.55 -17.48 0.40
C VAL A 192 16.15 -17.90 -0.05
N PHE A 193 16.06 -19.05 -0.73
CA PHE A 193 14.77 -19.54 -1.20
C PHE A 193 13.91 -20.04 -0.05
N HIS A 194 12.73 -19.57 0.01
CA HIS A 194 11.56 -19.94 0.83
C HIS A 194 11.82 -20.73 2.13
N LEU A 195 11.38 -20.19 3.26
CA LEU A 195 11.39 -20.91 4.52
C LEU A 195 10.55 -22.20 4.42
N ASP A 196 11.10 -23.31 4.85
CA ASP A 196 10.39 -24.58 4.96
C ASP A 196 9.76 -24.74 6.35
N ARG A 197 10.59 -24.63 7.40
CA ARG A 197 10.17 -24.79 8.80
C ARG A 197 11.15 -24.16 9.78
N LEU A 198 10.72 -24.12 11.03
CA LEU A 198 11.54 -23.76 12.20
C LEU A 198 11.71 -24.99 13.10
N GLU A 199 12.95 -25.28 13.52
CA GLU A 199 13.26 -26.35 14.48
C GLU A 199 14.05 -25.76 15.65
N GLY A 200 13.38 -25.57 16.80
CA GLY A 200 13.97 -24.79 17.90
C GLY A 200 14.30 -23.37 17.44
N SER A 201 15.55 -22.96 17.59
CA SER A 201 16.08 -21.67 17.10
C SER A 201 16.54 -21.68 15.64
N LYS A 202 16.50 -22.82 14.96
CA LYS A 202 16.97 -22.94 13.57
C LYS A 202 15.85 -22.68 12.57
N ALA A 203 16.18 -21.88 11.57
CA ALA A 203 15.37 -21.74 10.34
C ALA A 203 15.97 -22.64 9.25
N ILE A 204 15.11 -23.45 8.66
CA ILE A 204 15.44 -24.40 7.59
C ILE A 204 14.70 -23.97 6.33
N PHE A 205 15.43 -23.79 5.24
CA PHE A 205 14.93 -23.32 3.96
C PHE A 205 14.82 -24.46 2.95
N LYS A 206 13.96 -24.31 1.95
CA LYS A 206 13.68 -25.36 0.95
C LYS A 206 14.86 -25.71 0.03
N ASP A 207 15.85 -24.84 -0.06
CA ASP A 207 17.10 -25.11 -0.78
C ASP A 207 18.15 -25.84 0.06
N GLY A 208 17.80 -26.23 1.31
CA GLY A 208 18.69 -26.92 2.24
C GLY A 208 19.56 -25.97 3.08
N HIS A 209 19.43 -24.67 2.90
CA HIS A 209 20.12 -23.72 3.79
C HIS A 209 19.54 -23.77 5.22
N GLU A 210 20.42 -23.77 6.22
CA GLU A 210 20.05 -23.72 7.63
C GLU A 210 20.80 -22.60 8.34
N GLN A 211 20.14 -21.95 9.29
CA GLN A 211 20.79 -20.96 10.15
C GLN A 211 20.05 -20.75 11.47
N GLU A 212 20.78 -20.30 12.48
CA GLU A 212 20.19 -19.80 13.72
C GLU A 212 19.40 -18.51 13.46
N ALA A 213 18.28 -18.37 14.13
CA ALA A 213 17.40 -17.21 14.07
C ALA A 213 16.98 -16.78 15.47
N ASP A 214 17.11 -15.49 15.76
CA ASP A 214 16.64 -14.87 17.00
C ASP A 214 15.27 -14.19 16.77
N ALA A 215 14.97 -13.84 15.52
CA ALA A 215 13.70 -13.23 15.14
C ALA A 215 13.31 -13.58 13.70
N VAL A 216 11.98 -13.67 13.48
CA VAL A 216 11.36 -13.82 12.15
C VAL A 216 10.36 -12.68 11.94
N ILE A 217 10.58 -11.90 10.89
CA ILE A 217 9.69 -10.80 10.48
C ILE A 217 8.96 -11.20 9.21
N LEU A 218 7.65 -11.30 9.30
CA LEU A 218 6.78 -11.67 8.19
C LEU A 218 6.46 -10.41 7.36
N ALA A 219 7.15 -10.19 6.26
CA ALA A 219 6.85 -9.16 5.27
C ALA A 219 5.99 -9.74 4.12
N THR A 220 4.94 -10.46 4.53
CA THR A 220 4.17 -11.37 3.69
C THR A 220 2.90 -10.73 3.11
N GLY A 221 2.75 -9.41 3.26
CA GLY A 221 1.65 -8.64 2.69
C GLY A 221 0.38 -8.64 3.55
N TYR A 222 -0.72 -8.21 2.93
CA TYR A 222 -1.97 -7.91 3.63
C TYR A 222 -3.16 -8.53 2.93
N LEU A 223 -4.26 -8.68 3.68
CA LEU A 223 -5.56 -9.11 3.17
C LEU A 223 -6.45 -7.89 2.92
N HIS A 224 -7.16 -7.89 1.81
CA HIS A 224 -8.27 -6.97 1.61
C HIS A 224 -9.38 -7.32 2.59
N HIS A 225 -9.73 -6.40 3.47
CA HIS A 225 -10.67 -6.66 4.57
C HIS A 225 -11.59 -5.46 4.80
N PHE A 226 -12.87 -5.66 4.53
CA PHE A 226 -13.90 -4.63 4.66
C PHE A 226 -15.02 -5.16 5.58
N PRO A 227 -14.80 -5.26 6.90
CA PRO A 227 -15.74 -5.88 7.83
C PRO A 227 -17.07 -5.14 7.95
N PHE A 228 -17.08 -3.87 7.61
CA PHE A 228 -18.25 -3.01 7.63
C PHE A 228 -19.17 -3.15 6.41
N LEU A 229 -18.73 -3.81 5.34
CA LEU A 229 -19.55 -4.06 4.15
C LEU A 229 -20.31 -5.37 4.26
N SER A 230 -21.56 -5.43 3.76
CA SER A 230 -22.24 -6.70 3.51
C SER A 230 -21.50 -7.57 2.49
N GLU A 231 -21.70 -8.89 2.51
CA GLU A 231 -20.89 -9.84 1.73
C GLU A 231 -20.94 -9.59 0.20
N ASP A 232 -22.08 -9.13 -0.31
CA ASP A 232 -22.31 -8.80 -1.71
C ASP A 232 -21.57 -7.55 -2.18
N LEU A 233 -21.18 -6.68 -1.25
CA LEU A 233 -20.45 -5.44 -1.52
C LEU A 233 -18.94 -5.58 -1.38
N LYS A 234 -18.43 -6.66 -0.78
CA LYS A 234 -17.01 -6.84 -0.46
C LYS A 234 -16.17 -7.15 -1.70
N LEU A 235 -15.16 -6.33 -1.93
CA LEU A 235 -14.07 -6.64 -2.85
C LEU A 235 -13.23 -7.78 -2.25
N LYS A 236 -13.18 -8.92 -2.94
CA LYS A 236 -12.38 -10.09 -2.58
C LYS A 236 -11.29 -10.28 -3.64
N THR A 237 -10.11 -9.78 -3.37
CA THR A 237 -8.94 -9.90 -4.24
C THR A 237 -7.66 -9.91 -3.40
N GLY A 238 -6.55 -10.35 -4.00
CA GLY A 238 -5.22 -10.16 -3.44
C GLY A 238 -4.64 -8.80 -3.84
N ASN A 239 -3.42 -8.52 -3.38
CA ASN A 239 -2.67 -7.35 -3.78
C ASN A 239 -2.24 -7.50 -5.26
N ARG A 240 -2.76 -6.65 -6.13
CA ARG A 240 -2.57 -6.67 -7.59
C ARG A 240 -2.46 -5.24 -8.13
N LEU A 241 -1.79 -5.08 -9.27
CA LEU A 241 -1.73 -3.79 -9.97
C LEU A 241 -3.10 -3.37 -10.53
N TYR A 242 -3.96 -4.35 -10.88
CA TYR A 242 -5.34 -4.10 -11.28
C TYR A 242 -6.31 -5.04 -10.56
N PRO A 243 -7.14 -4.54 -9.62
CA PRO A 243 -8.11 -5.35 -8.91
C PRO A 243 -9.21 -5.85 -9.86
N PRO A 244 -9.45 -7.16 -9.96
CA PRO A 244 -10.57 -7.68 -10.73
C PRO A 244 -11.89 -7.20 -10.15
N LYS A 245 -12.95 -7.16 -10.99
CA LYS A 245 -14.31 -6.69 -10.66
C LYS A 245 -14.46 -5.19 -10.41
N LEU A 246 -13.42 -4.39 -10.60
CA LEU A 246 -13.51 -2.94 -10.56
C LEU A 246 -13.35 -2.37 -11.98
N TYR A 247 -14.44 -1.83 -12.53
CA TYR A 247 -14.37 -1.08 -13.79
C TYR A 247 -13.50 0.16 -13.60
N LYS A 248 -12.53 0.38 -14.49
CA LYS A 248 -11.50 1.41 -14.36
C LYS A 248 -10.77 1.32 -13.01
N GLY A 249 -10.66 0.11 -12.41
CA GLY A 249 -10.04 -0.07 -11.10
C GLY A 249 -10.73 0.65 -9.94
N VAL A 250 -11.94 1.17 -10.15
CA VAL A 250 -12.67 2.04 -9.20
C VAL A 250 -14.11 1.59 -8.97
N VAL A 251 -14.91 1.41 -10.02
CA VAL A 251 -16.36 1.18 -9.90
C VAL A 251 -16.66 -0.30 -9.74
N TRP A 252 -17.39 -0.67 -8.68
CA TRP A 252 -17.80 -2.06 -8.43
C TRP A 252 -18.76 -2.55 -9.54
N GLN A 253 -18.37 -3.63 -10.22
CA GLN A 253 -19.11 -4.11 -11.41
C GLN A 253 -20.55 -4.54 -11.10
N ASN A 254 -20.86 -4.99 -9.87
CA ASN A 254 -22.19 -5.47 -9.49
C ASN A 254 -23.09 -4.37 -8.92
N ASN A 255 -22.52 -3.21 -8.57
CA ASN A 255 -23.27 -2.04 -8.11
C ASN A 255 -22.47 -0.77 -8.40
N HIS A 256 -22.82 -0.06 -9.47
CA HIS A 256 -22.10 1.12 -9.95
C HIS A 256 -22.18 2.34 -9.01
N LYS A 257 -22.97 2.26 -7.96
CA LYS A 257 -23.02 3.28 -6.89
C LYS A 257 -21.99 3.02 -5.78
N LEU A 258 -21.28 1.88 -5.82
CA LEU A 258 -20.18 1.56 -4.91
C LEU A 258 -18.84 1.72 -5.64
N LEU A 259 -17.96 2.54 -5.09
CA LEU A 259 -16.65 2.84 -5.63
C LEU A 259 -15.56 2.51 -4.60
N TYR A 260 -14.41 2.05 -5.08
CA TYR A 260 -13.24 1.76 -4.26
C TYR A 260 -12.05 2.59 -4.76
N LEU A 261 -11.31 3.23 -3.86
CA LEU A 261 -10.12 4.00 -4.20
C LEU A 261 -8.88 3.39 -3.56
N GLY A 262 -7.79 3.33 -4.31
CA GLY A 262 -6.48 2.91 -3.81
C GLY A 262 -6.39 1.42 -3.46
N MET A 263 -7.08 0.55 -4.20
CA MET A 263 -7.08 -0.90 -3.98
C MET A 263 -5.96 -1.64 -4.73
N GLN A 264 -5.17 -0.95 -5.51
CA GLN A 264 -4.07 -1.48 -6.31
C GLN A 264 -2.81 -1.68 -5.47
N ASP A 265 -1.98 -2.66 -5.82
CA ASP A 265 -0.55 -2.60 -5.57
C ASP A 265 0.05 -1.48 -6.41
N GLN A 266 1.08 -0.75 -5.90
CA GLN A 266 1.29 0.58 -6.45
C GLN A 266 2.76 1.01 -6.55
N PHE A 267 3.13 1.51 -7.73
CA PHE A 267 4.20 2.46 -7.95
C PHE A 267 3.67 3.89 -7.77
N HIS A 268 2.66 4.25 -8.57
CA HIS A 268 1.93 5.49 -8.39
C HIS A 268 1.10 5.46 -7.10
N THR A 269 1.10 6.54 -6.32
CA THR A 269 0.34 6.66 -5.08
C THR A 269 -0.61 7.86 -5.11
N PHE A 270 -0.22 9.02 -4.60
CA PHE A 270 -1.13 10.15 -4.47
C PHE A 270 -1.71 10.63 -5.79
N ASN A 271 -0.91 10.70 -6.85
CA ASN A 271 -1.37 11.07 -8.19
C ASN A 271 -2.39 10.07 -8.75
N MET A 272 -2.15 8.75 -8.60
CA MET A 272 -3.12 7.74 -9.03
C MET A 272 -4.42 7.80 -8.20
N PHE A 273 -4.29 7.92 -6.86
CA PHE A 273 -5.48 8.01 -6.00
C PHE A 273 -6.29 9.26 -6.29
N ASP A 274 -5.63 10.36 -6.60
CA ASP A 274 -6.31 11.61 -6.94
C ASP A 274 -7.01 11.50 -8.32
N CYS A 275 -6.36 10.90 -9.35
CA CYS A 275 -7.01 10.57 -10.62
C CYS A 275 -8.24 9.67 -10.42
N GLN A 276 -8.14 8.65 -9.55
CA GLN A 276 -9.28 7.81 -9.19
C GLN A 276 -10.40 8.61 -8.51
N ALA A 277 -10.05 9.54 -7.62
CA ALA A 277 -11.02 10.36 -6.92
C ALA A 277 -11.74 11.33 -7.87
N TRP A 278 -11.04 11.90 -8.84
CA TRP A 278 -11.64 12.75 -9.86
C TRP A 278 -12.55 11.96 -10.79
N PHE A 279 -12.12 10.79 -11.24
CA PHE A 279 -12.98 9.87 -12.00
C PHE A 279 -14.24 9.50 -11.20
N ALA A 280 -14.08 9.12 -9.92
CA ALA A 280 -15.20 8.80 -9.03
C ALA A 280 -16.15 9.98 -8.83
N ARG A 281 -15.62 11.21 -8.67
CA ARG A 281 -16.40 12.45 -8.63
C ARG A 281 -17.26 12.58 -9.87
N ASP A 282 -16.69 12.39 -11.05
CA ASP A 282 -17.38 12.60 -12.30
C ASP A 282 -18.43 11.51 -12.60
N VAL A 283 -18.20 10.29 -12.11
CA VAL A 283 -19.23 9.22 -12.07
C VAL A 283 -20.40 9.63 -11.16
N VAL A 284 -20.12 10.05 -9.92
CA VAL A 284 -21.16 10.47 -8.95
C VAL A 284 -21.94 11.67 -9.45
N MET A 285 -21.28 12.62 -10.11
CA MET A 285 -21.92 13.81 -10.67
C MET A 285 -22.64 13.55 -12.01
N GLY A 286 -22.59 12.32 -12.52
CA GLY A 286 -23.23 11.94 -13.80
C GLY A 286 -22.56 12.52 -15.05
N LYS A 287 -21.35 13.07 -14.94
CA LYS A 287 -20.55 13.55 -16.08
C LYS A 287 -19.99 12.36 -16.89
N ILE A 288 -19.59 11.29 -16.21
CA ILE A 288 -19.16 10.03 -16.82
C ILE A 288 -20.29 9.03 -16.68
N LYS A 289 -20.77 8.50 -17.81
CA LYS A 289 -21.77 7.43 -17.85
C LYS A 289 -21.07 6.08 -17.77
N ILE A 290 -21.49 5.25 -16.82
CA ILE A 290 -21.02 3.89 -16.72
C ILE A 290 -21.63 3.06 -17.88
N PRO A 291 -20.82 2.31 -18.64
CA PRO A 291 -21.31 1.52 -19.76
C PRO A 291 -22.11 0.29 -19.29
N ASN A 292 -22.60 -0.51 -20.23
CA ASN A 292 -23.29 -1.76 -19.89
C ASN A 292 -22.32 -2.82 -19.33
N ASN A 293 -22.87 -3.86 -18.69
CA ASN A 293 -22.07 -4.89 -18.02
C ASN A 293 -21.10 -5.62 -18.95
N SER A 294 -21.43 -5.83 -20.21
CA SER A 294 -20.54 -6.47 -21.18
C SER A 294 -19.31 -5.62 -21.49
N GLU A 295 -19.48 -4.31 -21.61
CA GLU A 295 -18.38 -3.38 -21.83
C GLU A 295 -17.51 -3.23 -20.58
N ILE A 296 -18.13 -3.23 -19.39
CA ILE A 296 -17.43 -3.25 -18.10
C ILE A 296 -16.54 -4.49 -17.99
N GLU A 297 -17.10 -5.67 -18.27
CA GLU A 297 -16.37 -6.93 -18.20
C GLU A 297 -15.21 -6.98 -19.20
N LYS A 298 -15.44 -6.47 -20.41
CA LYS A 298 -14.39 -6.37 -21.44
C LYS A 298 -13.24 -5.47 -20.99
N ASP A 299 -13.53 -4.33 -20.37
CA ASP A 299 -12.52 -3.40 -19.86
C ASP A 299 -11.72 -4.04 -18.71
N ILE A 300 -12.40 -4.66 -17.74
CA ILE A 300 -11.74 -5.36 -16.62
C ILE A 300 -10.83 -6.46 -17.16
N ASN A 301 -11.33 -7.30 -18.06
CA ASN A 301 -10.56 -8.42 -18.64
C ASN A 301 -9.36 -7.95 -19.45
N LYS A 302 -9.47 -6.81 -20.15
CA LYS A 302 -8.34 -6.17 -20.83
C LYS A 302 -7.19 -5.91 -19.84
N TRP A 303 -7.46 -5.21 -18.76
CA TRP A 303 -6.45 -4.82 -17.78
C TRP A 303 -5.88 -6.02 -17.01
N VAL A 304 -6.73 -6.96 -16.58
CA VAL A 304 -6.31 -8.20 -15.91
C VAL A 304 -5.40 -9.03 -16.82
N SER A 305 -5.77 -9.20 -18.09
CA SER A 305 -4.95 -9.97 -19.07
C SER A 305 -3.63 -9.27 -19.43
N MET A 306 -3.57 -7.94 -19.33
CA MET A 306 -2.32 -7.19 -19.50
C MET A 306 -1.41 -7.40 -18.29
N GLU A 307 -1.95 -7.30 -17.07
CA GLU A 307 -1.20 -7.52 -15.83
C GLU A 307 -0.56 -8.92 -15.78
N GLU A 308 -1.30 -9.96 -16.20
CA GLU A 308 -0.82 -11.35 -16.18
C GLU A 308 0.39 -11.62 -17.10
N LYS A 309 0.71 -10.70 -17.99
CA LYS A 309 1.84 -10.79 -18.92
C LYS A 309 3.07 -9.99 -18.49
N LEU A 310 2.99 -9.31 -17.35
CA LEU A 310 4.09 -8.50 -16.86
C LEU A 310 5.18 -9.37 -16.25
N GLU A 311 6.42 -9.16 -16.66
CA GLU A 311 7.57 -10.00 -16.31
C GLU A 311 8.59 -9.28 -15.43
N ASN A 312 8.59 -7.94 -15.42
CA ASN A 312 9.62 -7.16 -14.74
C ASN A 312 9.07 -5.80 -14.24
N PRO A 313 9.80 -5.12 -13.34
CA PRO A 313 9.37 -3.84 -12.76
C PRO A 313 9.13 -2.73 -13.81
N ASP A 314 9.93 -2.64 -14.86
CA ASP A 314 9.78 -1.63 -15.90
C ASP A 314 8.42 -1.76 -16.62
N GLN A 315 8.01 -2.98 -16.93
CA GLN A 315 6.70 -3.26 -17.52
C GLN A 315 5.56 -2.96 -16.54
N MET A 316 5.76 -3.21 -15.24
CA MET A 316 4.78 -2.88 -14.20
C MET A 316 4.61 -1.36 -14.04
N ILE A 317 5.71 -0.60 -14.12
CA ILE A 317 5.69 0.87 -14.13
C ILE A 317 4.94 1.38 -15.37
N ASP A 318 5.25 0.86 -16.56
CA ASP A 318 4.56 1.23 -17.79
C ASP A 318 3.06 0.96 -17.69
N PHE A 319 2.68 -0.24 -17.22
CA PHE A 319 1.28 -0.63 -17.03
C PHE A 319 0.53 0.34 -16.12
N GLN A 320 1.08 0.66 -14.94
CA GLN A 320 0.40 1.52 -13.98
C GLN A 320 0.39 3.00 -14.42
N THR A 321 1.41 3.42 -15.18
CA THR A 321 1.43 4.75 -15.81
C THR A 321 0.32 4.87 -16.85
N GLU A 322 0.16 3.90 -17.74
CA GLU A 322 -0.92 3.88 -18.73
C GLU A 322 -2.31 3.83 -18.05
N TYR A 323 -2.46 3.04 -16.99
CA TYR A 323 -3.69 3.00 -16.21
C TYR A 323 -4.03 4.37 -15.60
N THR A 324 -3.06 5.02 -14.96
CA THR A 324 -3.27 6.33 -14.34
C THR A 324 -3.57 7.39 -15.39
N LYS A 325 -2.87 7.33 -16.53
CA LYS A 325 -3.11 8.21 -17.68
C LYS A 325 -4.51 8.03 -18.26
N GLU A 326 -5.01 6.80 -18.38
CA GLU A 326 -6.39 6.55 -18.85
C GLU A 326 -7.42 7.22 -17.94
N LEU A 327 -7.25 7.17 -16.61
CA LEU A 327 -8.14 7.88 -15.67
C LEU A 327 -8.03 9.40 -15.78
N HIS A 328 -6.81 9.91 -15.92
CA HIS A 328 -6.56 11.33 -16.15
C HIS A 328 -7.31 11.83 -17.38
N ASP A 329 -7.19 11.12 -18.50
CA ASP A 329 -7.78 11.53 -19.79
C ASP A 329 -9.32 11.44 -19.80
N LEU A 330 -9.93 10.72 -18.84
CA LEU A 330 -11.39 10.63 -18.68
C LEU A 330 -12.01 11.78 -17.86
N SER A 331 -11.19 12.64 -17.24
CA SER A 331 -11.65 13.72 -16.38
C SER A 331 -10.97 15.04 -16.73
N ASP A 332 -11.36 16.13 -16.07
CA ASP A 332 -10.73 17.43 -16.15
C ASP A 332 -9.57 17.58 -15.13
N TYR A 333 -8.88 16.47 -14.80
CA TYR A 333 -7.75 16.45 -13.88
C TYR A 333 -6.62 17.36 -14.38
N PRO A 334 -5.94 18.09 -13.49
CA PRO A 334 -4.82 18.95 -13.87
C PRO A 334 -3.70 18.17 -14.57
N LYS A 335 -3.00 18.84 -15.50
CA LYS A 335 -1.98 18.21 -16.33
C LYS A 335 -0.87 17.57 -15.50
N ILE A 336 -0.53 16.34 -15.84
CA ILE A 336 0.61 15.57 -15.33
C ILE A 336 1.58 15.26 -16.47
N ASP A 337 2.88 15.35 -16.20
CA ASP A 337 3.91 14.83 -17.10
C ASP A 337 4.15 13.34 -16.81
N PHE A 338 3.34 12.48 -17.41
CA PHE A 338 3.44 11.03 -17.24
C PHE A 338 4.75 10.46 -17.77
N GLU A 339 5.36 11.05 -18.79
CA GLU A 339 6.64 10.56 -19.34
C GLU A 339 7.79 10.85 -18.38
N LEU A 340 7.79 12.00 -17.74
CA LEU A 340 8.77 12.33 -16.70
C LEU A 340 8.61 11.39 -15.48
N ILE A 341 7.39 11.18 -15.01
CA ILE A 341 7.12 10.28 -13.88
C ILE A 341 7.55 8.85 -14.19
N ARG A 342 7.20 8.35 -15.37
CA ARG A 342 7.61 7.01 -15.86
C ARG A 342 9.13 6.86 -15.87
N LYS A 343 9.82 7.83 -16.44
CA LYS A 343 11.28 7.86 -16.48
C LYS A 343 11.86 7.84 -15.07
N ASN A 344 11.38 8.69 -14.18
CA ASN A 344 11.88 8.78 -12.80
C ASN A 344 11.66 7.49 -12.01
N PHE A 345 10.52 6.81 -12.19
CA PHE A 345 10.29 5.49 -11.58
C PHE A 345 11.25 4.43 -12.08
N LYS A 346 11.53 4.38 -13.39
CA LYS A 346 12.50 3.42 -13.95
C LYS A 346 13.91 3.72 -13.48
N GLU A 347 14.32 4.98 -13.45
CA GLU A 347 15.62 5.40 -12.90
C GLU A 347 15.73 5.04 -11.41
N TRP A 348 14.66 5.23 -10.63
CA TRP A 348 14.63 4.84 -9.22
C TRP A 348 14.83 3.34 -9.04
N GLU A 349 14.13 2.48 -9.77
CA GLU A 349 14.32 1.01 -9.72
C GLU A 349 15.77 0.64 -10.11
N HIS A 350 16.31 1.24 -11.16
CA HIS A 350 17.69 0.97 -11.57
C HIS A 350 18.70 1.42 -10.50
N HIS A 351 18.51 2.55 -9.85
CA HIS A 351 19.39 2.99 -8.75
C HIS A 351 19.37 2.02 -7.57
N LYS A 352 18.23 1.38 -7.28
CA LYS A 352 18.15 0.32 -6.25
C LYS A 352 19.00 -0.89 -6.62
N VAL A 353 18.94 -1.33 -7.87
CA VAL A 353 19.77 -2.44 -8.38
C VAL A 353 21.25 -2.08 -8.35
N GLU A 354 21.62 -0.84 -8.66
CA GLU A 354 23.00 -0.37 -8.59
C GLU A 354 23.54 -0.37 -7.16
N ASN A 355 22.80 0.26 -6.23
CA ASN A 355 23.20 0.33 -4.83
C ASN A 355 22.01 0.57 -3.90
N ILE A 356 21.50 -0.52 -3.34
CA ILE A 356 20.35 -0.51 -2.43
C ILE A 356 20.61 0.30 -1.14
N MET A 357 21.86 0.52 -0.73
CA MET A 357 22.20 1.26 0.47
C MET A 357 22.14 2.78 0.30
N THR A 358 22.29 3.28 -0.94
CA THR A 358 22.49 4.71 -1.20
C THR A 358 21.52 5.28 -2.23
N TYR A 359 20.60 4.52 -2.80
CA TYR A 359 19.66 4.99 -3.81
C TYR A 359 18.85 6.23 -3.37
N ARG A 360 18.53 6.33 -2.06
CA ARG A 360 17.82 7.48 -1.48
C ARG A 360 18.66 8.77 -1.41
N ASN A 361 19.96 8.72 -1.75
CA ASN A 361 20.81 9.91 -1.88
C ASN A 361 20.72 10.56 -3.27
N LYS A 362 20.00 9.93 -4.19
CA LYS A 362 19.75 10.47 -5.53
C LYS A 362 18.66 11.55 -5.48
N SER A 363 18.72 12.47 -6.44
CA SER A 363 17.68 13.49 -6.67
C SER A 363 17.09 13.30 -8.07
N PHE A 364 15.83 13.65 -8.24
CA PHE A 364 15.07 13.52 -9.48
C PHE A 364 14.53 14.86 -9.95
#